data_29e028f248b3e8dde08390d361d9cf4c
#
_entry.id   29e028f248b3e8dde08390d361d9cf4c
#
_cell.length_a   1.000
_cell.length_b   1.000
_cell.length_c   1.000
_cell.angle_alpha   90.00
_cell.angle_beta   90.00
_cell.angle_gamma   90.00
#
_symmetry.space_group_name_H-M   'P 1'
#
loop_
_entity.id
_entity.type
_entity.pdbx_description
1 polymer ?
#
loop_
_entity_poly.entity_id
_entity_poly.type
_entity_poly.pdbx_seq_one_letter_code
_entity_poly.pdbx_strand_id
1 'polypeptide(L)'
;KTGAGDFENPLEGYIYNTYLSPEIPKLWYFSDYFSLPCRINVDDFSAGRPTDSLSREEVKIAKALFELSGLQVEDIQNESNFEAFKAQLEATSNSITDDMFEYWTTNRNLEIRFEIEHAPSGTRYLNIRIYNSKHRVTLPLKNRSKGFLWFFSFLVWFSKIQGDKKSKYILLLDEPGLS
;
A
#
# COMPACT_ATOMS: atom_id res chain seq x y z
N LYS A 1 10.80 -7.12 14.43
CA LYS A 1 11.23 -8.36 15.13
C LYS A 1 10.75 -8.20 16.57
N THR A 2 9.60 -8.75 16.90
CA THR A 2 9.21 -9.01 18.27
C THR A 2 10.16 -10.09 18.75
N GLY A 3 11.08 -9.74 19.64
CA GLY A 3 12.00 -10.67 20.23
C GLY A 3 11.20 -11.76 20.94
N ALA A 4 11.27 -12.99 20.45
CA ALA A 4 11.12 -14.12 21.32
C ALA A 4 12.29 -13.98 22.31
N GLY A 5 11.99 -13.52 23.53
CA GLY A 5 12.98 -13.46 24.59
C GLY A 5 13.53 -14.87 24.77
N ASP A 6 14.83 -15.01 24.83
CA ASP A 6 15.44 -16.25 25.30
C ASP A 6 15.00 -16.42 26.76
N PHE A 7 13.97 -17.23 26.96
CA PHE A 7 13.49 -17.57 28.28
C PHE A 7 14.45 -18.58 28.89
N GLU A 8 15.06 -18.25 30.01
CA GLU A 8 15.95 -19.17 30.76
C GLU A 8 15.19 -20.41 31.25
N ASN A 9 13.89 -20.24 31.53
CA ASN A 9 13.02 -21.30 32.01
C ASN A 9 12.08 -21.79 30.88
N PRO A 10 12.13 -23.07 30.49
CA PRO A 10 11.26 -23.62 29.46
C PRO A 10 9.76 -23.48 29.76
N LEU A 11 9.36 -23.49 31.04
CA LEU A 11 7.97 -23.31 31.45
C LEU A 11 7.48 -21.88 31.19
N GLU A 12 8.31 -20.87 31.43
CA GLU A 12 7.99 -19.48 31.12
C GLU A 12 7.80 -19.28 29.62
N GLY A 13 8.69 -19.86 28.81
CA GLY A 13 8.57 -19.84 27.36
C GLY A 13 7.30 -20.53 26.87
N TYR A 14 6.93 -21.65 27.46
CA TYR A 14 5.70 -22.37 27.14
C TYR A 14 4.45 -21.53 27.49
N ILE A 15 4.37 -20.97 28.69
CA ILE A 15 3.26 -20.11 29.12
C ILE A 15 3.14 -18.88 28.23
N TYR A 16 4.26 -18.21 27.97
CA TYR A 16 4.29 -17.02 27.13
C TYR A 16 3.79 -17.33 25.71
N ASN A 17 4.36 -18.33 25.04
CA ASN A 17 4.04 -18.63 23.64
C ASN A 17 2.64 -19.22 23.47
N THR A 18 2.14 -19.98 24.46
CA THR A 18 0.88 -20.68 24.34
C THR A 18 -0.32 -19.82 24.77
N TYR A 19 -0.16 -19.01 25.81
CA TYR A 19 -1.28 -18.28 26.43
C TYR A 19 -1.17 -16.77 26.32
N LEU A 20 0.03 -16.19 26.43
CA LEU A 20 0.18 -14.74 26.49
C LEU A 20 0.41 -14.12 25.08
N SER A 21 1.34 -14.65 24.32
CA SER A 21 1.70 -14.09 23.01
C SER A 21 0.52 -13.99 22.03
N PRO A 22 -0.41 -14.97 21.96
CA PRO A 22 -1.59 -14.86 21.09
C PRO A 22 -2.58 -13.77 21.53
N GLU A 23 -2.58 -13.40 22.83
CA GLU A 23 -3.48 -12.40 23.39
C GLU A 23 -2.90 -10.98 23.38
N ILE A 24 -1.58 -10.86 23.22
CA ILE A 24 -0.91 -9.56 23.15
C ILE A 24 -1.22 -8.90 21.78
N PRO A 25 -1.84 -7.71 21.76
CA PRO A 25 -2.13 -7.02 20.52
C PRO A 25 -0.84 -6.58 19.84
N LYS A 26 -0.82 -6.66 18.51
CA LYS A 26 0.27 -6.11 17.70
C LYS A 26 0.15 -4.59 17.66
N LEU A 27 1.23 -3.89 17.97
CA LEU A 27 1.30 -2.43 17.86
C LEU A 27 1.68 -2.05 16.43
N TRP A 28 0.86 -1.21 15.81
CA TRP A 28 1.12 -0.67 14.50
C TRP A 28 1.20 0.85 14.56
N TYR A 29 2.31 1.39 14.08
CA TYR A 29 2.55 2.82 14.01
C TYR A 29 2.52 3.29 12.56
N PHE A 30 1.74 4.34 12.30
CA PHE A 30 1.65 4.98 11.01
C PHE A 30 1.86 6.50 11.16
N SER A 31 2.83 7.03 10.44
CA SER A 31 3.18 8.45 10.42
C SER A 31 3.10 9.02 9.01
N ASP A 32 3.28 10.33 8.89
CA ASP A 32 3.32 11.05 7.63
C ASP A 32 4.47 10.63 6.69
N TYR A 33 5.51 9.98 7.23
CA TYR A 33 6.59 9.38 6.41
C TYR A 33 6.12 8.17 5.59
N PHE A 34 4.98 7.56 5.93
CA PHE A 34 4.39 6.46 5.17
C PHE A 34 3.56 7.04 4.02
N SER A 35 4.22 7.44 2.95
CA SER A 35 3.58 7.98 1.76
C SER A 35 3.59 6.97 0.62
N LEU A 36 2.45 6.86 -0.10
CA LEU A 36 2.38 6.05 -1.29
C LEU A 36 3.17 6.74 -2.41
N PRO A 37 4.15 6.05 -3.03
CA PRO A 37 4.91 6.64 -4.13
C PRO A 37 4.00 6.87 -5.34
N CYS A 38 4.13 8.03 -5.97
CA CYS A 38 3.30 8.38 -7.13
C CYS A 38 3.72 7.66 -8.41
N ARG A 39 4.96 7.16 -8.44
CA ARG A 39 5.57 6.44 -9.57
C ARG A 39 6.50 5.36 -9.04
N ILE A 40 6.29 4.14 -9.46
CA ILE A 40 7.05 2.96 -9.04
C ILE A 40 7.74 2.37 -10.26
N ASN A 41 9.06 2.20 -10.18
CA ASN A 41 9.80 1.42 -11.17
C ASN A 41 9.49 -0.06 -10.94
N VAL A 42 8.72 -0.65 -11.83
CA VAL A 42 8.22 -2.03 -11.70
C VAL A 42 9.33 -3.05 -11.87
N ASP A 43 10.29 -2.79 -12.77
CA ASP A 43 11.37 -3.72 -13.06
C ASP A 43 12.35 -3.84 -11.88
N ASP A 44 12.68 -2.72 -11.22
CA ASP A 44 13.52 -2.73 -10.02
C ASP A 44 12.78 -3.30 -8.82
N PHE A 45 11.49 -2.98 -8.70
CA PHE A 45 10.65 -3.46 -7.61
C PHE A 45 10.50 -4.99 -7.64
N SER A 46 10.28 -5.58 -8.82
CA SER A 46 10.20 -7.04 -9.01
C SER A 46 11.53 -7.73 -8.73
N ALA A 47 12.64 -7.12 -9.14
CA ALA A 47 13.97 -7.67 -8.91
C ALA A 47 14.43 -7.56 -7.44
N GLY A 48 13.61 -6.94 -6.56
CA GLY A 48 13.98 -6.69 -5.16
C GLY A 48 15.17 -5.75 -5.00
N ARG A 49 15.50 -5.00 -6.04
CA ARG A 49 16.62 -4.04 -6.03
C ARG A 49 16.23 -2.81 -5.22
N PRO A 50 17.18 -2.24 -4.44
CA PRO A 50 16.95 -0.94 -3.84
C PRO A 50 16.71 0.05 -4.99
N THR A 51 15.55 0.67 -5.00
CA THR A 51 15.30 1.80 -5.90
C THR A 51 15.87 3.03 -5.23
N ASP A 52 16.88 3.66 -5.80
CA ASP A 52 17.46 4.92 -5.29
C ASP A 52 16.42 6.04 -5.14
N SER A 53 15.21 5.83 -5.67
CA SER A 53 14.11 6.80 -5.69
C SER A 53 13.06 6.60 -4.60
N LEU A 54 13.04 5.46 -3.88
CA LEU A 54 12.01 5.14 -2.89
C LEU A 54 12.62 4.92 -1.49
N SER A 55 12.02 5.55 -0.49
CA SER A 55 12.34 5.26 0.91
C SER A 55 11.89 3.84 1.31
N ARG A 56 12.40 3.33 2.41
CA ARG A 56 11.99 2.01 2.95
C ARG A 56 10.49 1.96 3.26
N GLU A 57 9.94 3.08 3.71
CA GLU A 57 8.54 3.26 4.04
C GLU A 57 7.67 3.23 2.78
N GLU A 58 8.05 3.94 1.73
CA GLU A 58 7.38 3.93 0.43
C GLU A 58 7.38 2.53 -0.21
N VAL A 59 8.48 1.79 -0.09
CA VAL A 59 8.55 0.39 -0.55
C VAL A 59 7.55 -0.50 0.20
N LYS A 60 7.36 -0.31 1.51
CA LYS A 60 6.37 -1.07 2.29
C LYS A 60 4.94 -0.80 1.83
N ILE A 61 4.60 0.48 1.61
CA ILE A 61 3.27 0.87 1.12
C ILE A 61 3.05 0.39 -0.32
N ALA A 62 4.06 0.50 -1.18
CA ALA A 62 3.99 -0.03 -2.54
C ALA A 62 3.73 -1.55 -2.54
N LYS A 63 4.43 -2.32 -1.68
CA LYS A 63 4.17 -3.75 -1.50
C LYS A 63 2.74 -4.02 -1.02
N ALA A 64 2.24 -3.23 -0.07
CA ALA A 64 0.87 -3.35 0.39
C ALA A 64 -0.14 -3.12 -0.74
N LEU A 65 0.12 -2.15 -1.62
CA LEU A 65 -0.72 -1.89 -2.79
C LEU A 65 -0.73 -3.07 -3.76
N PHE A 66 0.44 -3.64 -4.11
CA PHE A 66 0.52 -4.81 -4.99
C PHE A 66 -0.18 -6.04 -4.37
N GLU A 67 0.02 -6.30 -3.10
CA GLU A 67 -0.66 -7.40 -2.40
C GLU A 67 -2.20 -7.20 -2.36
N LEU A 68 -2.67 -5.98 -2.10
CA LEU A 68 -4.09 -5.63 -2.08
C LEU A 68 -4.73 -5.81 -3.47
N SER A 69 -3.99 -5.43 -4.52
CA SER A 69 -4.45 -5.55 -5.90
C SER A 69 -4.43 -6.98 -6.43
N GLY A 70 -3.79 -7.91 -5.72
CA GLY A 70 -3.53 -9.26 -6.23
C GLY A 70 -2.62 -9.29 -7.46
N LEU A 71 -1.98 -8.16 -7.79
CA LEU A 71 -1.09 -8.04 -8.92
C LEU A 71 0.23 -8.75 -8.62
N GLN A 72 0.57 -9.68 -9.49
CA GLN A 72 1.92 -10.22 -9.51
C GLN A 72 2.78 -9.35 -10.41
N VAL A 73 3.90 -8.88 -9.88
CA VAL A 73 4.79 -8.00 -10.64
C VAL A 73 5.36 -8.72 -11.87
N GLU A 74 5.47 -10.03 -11.79
CA GLU A 74 5.90 -10.93 -12.85
C GLU A 74 4.94 -10.94 -14.06
N ASP A 75 3.66 -10.69 -13.83
CA ASP A 75 2.65 -10.63 -14.90
C ASP A 75 2.85 -9.43 -15.83
N ILE A 76 3.48 -8.37 -15.32
CA ILE A 76 3.84 -7.19 -16.12
C ILE A 76 4.94 -7.51 -17.13
N GLN A 77 5.76 -8.52 -16.84
CA GLN A 77 6.90 -8.89 -17.70
C GLN A 77 6.47 -9.76 -18.88
N ASN A 78 5.29 -10.34 -18.83
CA ASN A 78 4.78 -11.23 -19.86
C ASN A 78 3.86 -10.46 -20.81
N GLU A 79 4.34 -10.14 -22.02
CA GLU A 79 3.53 -9.45 -23.05
C GLU A 79 2.23 -10.19 -23.38
N SER A 80 2.20 -11.53 -23.26
CA SER A 80 1.00 -12.34 -23.49
C SER A 80 -0.11 -12.11 -22.46
N ASN A 81 0.20 -11.59 -21.26
CA ASN A 81 -0.74 -11.34 -20.17
C ASN A 81 -1.02 -9.85 -19.95
N PHE A 82 -0.49 -8.96 -20.79
CA PHE A 82 -0.58 -7.51 -20.59
C PHE A 82 -2.02 -7.00 -20.52
N GLU A 83 -2.91 -7.49 -21.38
CA GLU A 83 -4.33 -7.09 -21.35
C GLU A 83 -5.05 -7.59 -20.10
N ALA A 84 -4.76 -8.82 -19.65
CA ALA A 84 -5.30 -9.35 -18.40
C ALA A 84 -4.80 -8.55 -17.20
N PHE A 85 -3.51 -8.21 -17.18
CA PHE A 85 -2.90 -7.35 -16.17
C PHE A 85 -3.53 -5.95 -16.15
N LYS A 86 -3.77 -5.35 -17.31
CA LYS A 86 -4.42 -4.04 -17.43
C LYS A 86 -5.85 -4.08 -16.87
N ALA A 87 -6.62 -5.11 -17.23
CA ALA A 87 -7.96 -5.30 -16.69
C ALA A 87 -7.95 -5.46 -15.16
N GLN A 88 -6.96 -6.17 -14.60
CA GLN A 88 -6.80 -6.32 -13.16
C GLN A 88 -6.41 -5.01 -12.48
N LEU A 89 -5.53 -4.20 -13.10
CA LEU A 89 -5.23 -2.84 -12.63
C LEU A 89 -6.48 -1.95 -12.59
N GLU A 90 -7.31 -2.00 -13.63
CA GLU A 90 -8.56 -1.24 -13.69
C GLU A 90 -9.56 -1.71 -12.62
N ALA A 91 -9.72 -3.01 -12.43
CA ALA A 91 -10.57 -3.57 -11.38
C ALA A 91 -10.10 -3.16 -9.98
N THR A 92 -8.79 -3.23 -9.72
CA THR A 92 -8.19 -2.76 -8.46
C THR A 92 -8.38 -1.26 -8.26
N SER A 93 -8.21 -0.48 -9.32
CA SER A 93 -8.42 0.97 -9.34
C SER A 93 -9.83 1.32 -8.89
N ASN A 94 -10.83 0.61 -9.41
CA ASN A 94 -12.23 0.79 -9.05
C ASN A 94 -12.49 0.39 -7.60
N SER A 95 -12.01 -0.78 -7.17
CA SER A 95 -12.18 -1.26 -5.79
C SER A 95 -11.58 -0.30 -4.76
N ILE A 96 -10.34 0.15 -4.99
CA ILE A 96 -9.68 1.11 -4.10
C ILE A 96 -10.40 2.48 -4.13
N THR A 97 -10.92 2.88 -5.29
CA THR A 97 -11.71 4.11 -5.42
C THR A 97 -12.96 4.03 -4.56
N ASP A 98 -13.72 2.94 -4.66
CA ASP A 98 -14.95 2.73 -3.89
C ASP A 98 -14.66 2.71 -2.39
N ASP A 99 -13.67 1.94 -1.94
CA ASP A 99 -13.24 1.86 -0.54
C ASP A 99 -12.79 3.23 -0.01
N MET A 100 -12.04 3.98 -0.80
CA MET A 100 -11.55 5.29 -0.39
C MET A 100 -12.69 6.31 -0.23
N PHE A 101 -13.60 6.36 -1.18
CA PHE A 101 -14.67 7.36 -1.17
C PHE A 101 -15.88 6.98 -0.30
N GLU A 102 -15.90 5.80 0.28
CA GLU A 102 -16.75 5.49 1.43
C GLU A 102 -16.41 6.39 2.62
N TYR A 103 -15.12 6.67 2.86
CA TYR A 103 -14.64 7.44 4.02
C TYR A 103 -14.23 8.87 3.66
N TRP A 104 -13.72 9.12 2.45
CA TRP A 104 -13.31 10.44 1.98
C TRP A 104 -14.46 11.17 1.29
N THR A 105 -15.25 11.91 2.07
CA THR A 105 -16.49 12.57 1.58
C THR A 105 -16.28 13.96 0.98
N THR A 106 -15.11 14.56 1.15
CA THR A 106 -14.79 15.94 0.74
C THR A 106 -14.95 16.16 -0.77
N ASN A 107 -14.61 15.19 -1.59
CA ASN A 107 -14.77 15.24 -3.04
C ASN A 107 -14.99 13.85 -3.64
N ARG A 108 -16.23 13.53 -3.93
CA ARG A 108 -16.65 12.24 -4.49
C ARG A 108 -16.49 12.12 -6.02
N ASN A 109 -16.00 13.17 -6.69
CA ASN A 109 -15.77 13.15 -8.14
C ASN A 109 -14.36 12.72 -8.50
N LEU A 110 -13.64 12.12 -7.57
CA LEU A 110 -12.28 11.64 -7.81
C LEU A 110 -12.28 10.13 -8.00
N GLU A 111 -11.44 9.67 -8.92
CA GLU A 111 -11.20 8.27 -9.19
C GLU A 111 -9.69 8.03 -9.16
N ILE A 112 -9.26 6.95 -8.52
CA ILE A 112 -7.87 6.52 -8.54
C ILE A 112 -7.65 5.76 -9.83
N ARG A 113 -6.57 6.04 -10.54
CA ARG A 113 -6.20 5.35 -11.78
C ARG A 113 -4.75 4.90 -11.72
N PHE A 114 -4.53 3.66 -12.09
CA PHE A 114 -3.21 3.08 -12.29
C PHE A 114 -2.90 3.02 -13.78
N GLU A 115 -1.76 3.55 -14.16
CA GLU A 115 -1.31 3.60 -15.55
C GLU A 115 0.10 3.04 -15.66
N ILE A 116 0.33 2.15 -16.64
CA ILE A 116 1.69 1.69 -16.97
C ILE A 116 2.27 2.61 -18.04
N GLU A 117 3.44 3.13 -17.73
CA GLU A 117 4.25 3.95 -18.62
C GLU A 117 5.47 3.15 -19.05
N HIS A 118 5.70 3.10 -20.35
CA HIS A 118 6.91 2.53 -20.93
C HIS A 118 7.87 3.67 -21.27
N ALA A 119 8.99 3.74 -20.54
CA ALA A 119 10.03 4.71 -20.84
C ALA A 119 10.81 4.32 -22.11
N PRO A 120 11.45 5.29 -22.81
CA PRO A 120 12.28 5.00 -23.97
C PRO A 120 13.45 4.03 -23.69
N SER A 121 13.87 3.93 -22.43
CA SER A 121 14.85 2.96 -21.94
C SER A 121 14.36 1.52 -21.90
N GLY A 122 13.07 1.28 -22.15
CA GLY A 122 12.40 -0.02 -21.93
C GLY A 122 11.94 -0.25 -20.49
N THR A 123 12.28 0.64 -19.56
CA THR A 123 11.85 0.56 -18.14
C THR A 123 10.37 0.82 -18.03
N ARG A 124 9.69 0.03 -17.20
CA ARG A 124 8.25 0.15 -16.94
C ARG A 124 8.00 0.81 -15.59
N TYR A 125 7.07 1.75 -15.60
CA TYR A 125 6.66 2.47 -14.40
C TYR A 125 5.16 2.31 -14.17
N LEU A 126 4.78 2.01 -12.93
CA LEU A 126 3.41 2.15 -12.48
C LEU A 126 3.22 3.57 -11.95
N ASN A 127 2.37 4.34 -12.62
CA ASN A 127 1.97 5.69 -12.21
C ASN A 127 0.62 5.64 -11.51
N ILE A 128 0.54 6.31 -10.35
CA ILE A 128 -0.71 6.48 -9.61
C ILE A 128 -1.23 7.89 -9.89
N ARG A 129 -2.42 7.95 -10.47
CA ARG A 129 -3.05 9.18 -10.91
C ARG A 129 -4.44 9.32 -10.34
N ILE A 130 -4.91 10.55 -10.25
CA ILE A 130 -6.26 10.89 -9.78
C ILE A 130 -7.01 11.56 -10.92
N TYR A 131 -8.07 10.93 -11.38
CA TYR A 131 -9.00 11.50 -12.33
C TYR A 131 -10.11 12.24 -11.59
N ASN A 132 -10.41 13.44 -12.03
CA ASN A 132 -11.54 14.23 -11.55
C ASN A 132 -12.64 14.20 -12.61
N SER A 133 -13.73 13.47 -12.35
CA SER A 133 -14.83 13.28 -13.31
C SER A 133 -15.58 14.59 -13.59
N LYS A 134 -15.66 15.50 -12.60
CA LYS A 134 -16.32 16.81 -12.76
C LYS A 134 -15.56 17.71 -13.73
N HIS A 135 -14.22 17.73 -13.64
CA HIS A 135 -13.38 18.59 -14.46
C HIS A 135 -12.78 17.85 -15.68
N ARG A 136 -12.95 16.51 -15.73
CA ARG A 136 -12.40 15.63 -16.78
C ARG A 136 -10.88 15.76 -16.95
N VAL A 137 -10.17 15.88 -15.82
CA VAL A 137 -8.71 16.05 -15.78
C VAL A 137 -8.09 14.96 -14.95
N THR A 138 -7.01 14.37 -15.44
CA THR A 138 -6.17 13.40 -14.70
C THR A 138 -4.89 14.09 -14.24
N LEU A 139 -4.60 14.02 -12.97
CA LEU A 139 -3.41 14.59 -12.35
C LEU A 139 -2.61 13.51 -11.63
N PRO A 140 -1.26 13.64 -11.58
CA PRO A 140 -0.44 12.77 -10.73
C PRO A 140 -0.87 12.88 -9.27
N LEU A 141 -0.78 11.77 -8.52
CA LEU A 141 -1.13 11.72 -7.10
C LEU A 141 -0.39 12.79 -6.28
N LYS A 142 0.89 13.07 -6.60
CA LYS A 142 1.71 14.09 -5.92
C LYS A 142 1.13 15.51 -5.96
N ASN A 143 0.20 15.78 -6.89
CA ASN A 143 -0.44 17.10 -7.03
C ASN A 143 -1.70 17.22 -6.14
N ARG A 144 -1.97 16.25 -5.29
CA ARG A 144 -3.07 16.30 -4.32
C ARG A 144 -2.59 16.90 -3.00
N SER A 145 -3.56 17.27 -2.13
CA SER A 145 -3.23 17.74 -0.79
C SER A 145 -2.50 16.65 0.00
N LYS A 146 -1.66 17.08 0.93
CA LYS A 146 -0.95 16.16 1.82
C LYS A 146 -1.92 15.27 2.61
N GLY A 147 -3.02 15.83 3.13
CA GLY A 147 -4.02 15.07 3.84
C GLY A 147 -4.67 13.97 2.99
N PHE A 148 -4.94 14.25 1.69
CA PHE A 148 -5.42 13.22 0.75
C PHE A 148 -4.38 12.12 0.57
N LEU A 149 -3.13 12.48 0.34
CA LEU A 149 -2.03 11.53 0.15
C LEU A 149 -1.81 10.68 1.40
N TRP A 150 -1.81 11.30 2.58
CA TRP A 150 -1.71 10.62 3.87
C TRP A 150 -2.85 9.61 4.05
N PHE A 151 -4.10 10.06 3.84
CA PHE A 151 -5.28 9.21 4.01
C PHE A 151 -5.27 8.03 3.04
N PHE A 152 -4.93 8.26 1.77
CA PHE A 152 -4.85 7.19 0.78
C PHE A 152 -3.74 6.18 1.12
N SER A 153 -2.57 6.65 1.52
CA SER A 153 -1.47 5.78 1.95
C SER A 153 -1.86 4.96 3.18
N PHE A 154 -2.54 5.59 4.14
CA PHE A 154 -3.09 4.92 5.31
C PHE A 154 -4.09 3.83 4.95
N LEU A 155 -5.03 4.12 4.05
CA LEU A 155 -6.05 3.16 3.63
C LEU A 155 -5.43 1.92 2.98
N VAL A 156 -4.50 2.11 2.05
CA VAL A 156 -3.77 1.01 1.38
C VAL A 156 -3.03 0.15 2.41
N TRP A 157 -2.33 0.79 3.34
CA TRP A 157 -1.59 0.10 4.38
C TRP A 157 -2.51 -0.62 5.37
N PHE A 158 -3.59 0.02 5.80
CA PHE A 158 -4.54 -0.51 6.77
C PHE A 158 -5.33 -1.69 6.19
N SER A 159 -5.73 -1.64 4.94
CA SER A 159 -6.43 -2.73 4.25
C SER A 159 -5.58 -4.02 4.25
N LYS A 160 -4.27 -3.90 4.09
CA LYS A 160 -3.36 -5.04 4.23
C LYS A 160 -3.41 -5.67 5.64
N ILE A 161 -3.46 -4.84 6.69
CA ILE A 161 -3.48 -5.31 8.08
C ILE A 161 -4.80 -6.02 8.40
N GLN A 162 -5.92 -5.52 7.91
CA GLN A 162 -7.24 -6.11 8.13
C GLN A 162 -7.38 -7.53 7.56
N GLY A 163 -6.54 -7.91 6.62
CA GLY A 163 -6.49 -9.28 6.07
C GLY A 163 -6.17 -10.34 7.12
N ASP A 164 -5.47 -10.00 8.20
CA ASP A 164 -5.17 -10.90 9.33
C ASP A 164 -6.24 -10.79 10.43
N LYS A 165 -7.37 -11.46 10.21
CA LYS A 165 -8.52 -11.46 11.16
C LYS A 165 -8.23 -12.13 12.50
N LYS A 166 -7.11 -12.80 12.68
CA LYS A 166 -6.78 -13.56 13.91
C LYS A 166 -6.02 -12.73 14.94
N SER A 167 -5.40 -11.65 14.55
CA SER A 167 -4.59 -10.83 15.43
C SER A 167 -5.38 -9.63 15.96
N LYS A 168 -5.15 -9.29 17.23
CA LYS A 168 -5.61 -8.02 17.83
C LYS A 168 -4.59 -6.94 17.49
N TYR A 169 -5.06 -5.73 17.17
CA TYR A 169 -4.19 -4.62 16.79
C TYR A 169 -4.47 -3.39 17.64
N ILE A 170 -3.41 -2.68 17.98
CA ILE A 170 -3.46 -1.31 18.50
C ILE A 170 -2.81 -0.43 17.43
N LEU A 171 -3.57 0.52 16.92
CA LEU A 171 -3.13 1.45 15.89
C LEU A 171 -2.71 2.76 16.53
N LEU A 172 -1.47 3.16 16.28
CA LEU A 172 -0.91 4.44 16.69
C LEU A 172 -0.78 5.31 15.45
N LEU A 173 -1.53 6.41 15.41
CA LEU A 173 -1.49 7.39 14.33
C LEU A 173 -0.78 8.65 14.81
N ASP A 174 0.19 9.10 14.02
CA ASP A 174 0.89 10.36 14.27
C ASP A 174 0.24 11.46 13.44
N GLU A 175 -0.23 12.50 14.11
CA GLU A 175 -0.86 13.70 13.53
C GLU A 175 -1.85 13.42 12.37
N PRO A 176 -2.87 12.57 12.56
CA PRO A 176 -3.77 12.22 11.48
C PRO A 176 -4.52 13.46 10.96
N GLY A 177 -4.24 13.83 9.70
CA GLY A 177 -4.96 14.91 9.02
C GLY A 177 -4.43 16.32 9.29
N LEU A 178 -3.29 16.51 9.94
CA LEU A 178 -2.66 17.84 10.18
C LEU A 178 -1.72 18.27 9.03
N SER A 179 -1.59 17.49 7.97
CA SER A 179 -0.70 17.77 6.82
C SER A 179 -1.41 18.47 5.68
#